data_257885901be7e8d539fb1582ed8271d7
#
_entry.id   257885901be7e8d539fb1582ed8271d7
#
_cell.length_a   1.000
_cell.length_b   1.000
_cell.length_c   1.000
_cell.angle_alpha   90.00
_cell.angle_beta   90.00
_cell.angle_gamma   90.00
#
_symmetry.space_group_name_H-M   'P 1'
#
loop_
_entity.id
_entity.type
_entity.pdbx_description
1 polymer ?
#
loop_
_entity_poly.entity_id
_entity_poly.type
_entity_poly.pdbx_seq_one_letter_code
_entity_poly.pdbx_strand_id
1 'polypeptide(L)'
;HFFKLNPFGYHLTNLILHLLNCLLVFWLIYMLTGKIAIACLVALGFGIHPIQAESVAWISERKNLLYAFFYLGAIISYLNYLGKEEKLKYYYSCLALFSLSLLSKSMALTLPLVLLSLDYLLARKIDRKLFMEKIPFFVLSLLFGLIALAGGRLAKVFFDENSYSLFTRLTGAAYDIIFYLGKIFLPVKF
;
A
#
# COMPACT_ATOMS: atom_id res chain seq x y z
N HIS A 1 -21.75 -2.78 -15.78
CA HIS A 1 -22.37 -2.22 -14.55
C HIS A 1 -23.27 -3.28 -13.88
N PHE A 2 -22.66 -4.19 -13.08
CA PHE A 2 -23.36 -5.31 -12.44
C PHE A 2 -24.44 -4.85 -11.44
N PHE A 3 -24.21 -3.78 -10.70
CA PHE A 3 -25.14 -3.32 -9.65
C PHE A 3 -26.01 -2.11 -10.06
N LYS A 4 -25.90 -1.62 -11.30
CA LYS A 4 -26.61 -0.40 -11.76
C LYS A 4 -26.46 0.75 -10.75
N LEU A 5 -27.60 1.29 -10.27
CA LEU A 5 -27.65 2.37 -9.26
C LEU A 5 -27.85 1.84 -7.82
N ASN A 6 -27.77 0.51 -7.59
CA ASN A 6 -27.95 -0.04 -6.25
C ASN A 6 -26.67 0.13 -5.41
N PRO A 7 -26.65 1.00 -4.40
CA PRO A 7 -25.47 1.27 -3.59
C PRO A 7 -25.04 0.07 -2.74
N PHE A 8 -25.97 -0.80 -2.36
CA PHE A 8 -25.72 -1.96 -1.50
C PHE A 8 -24.60 -2.86 -2.05
N GLY A 9 -24.64 -3.19 -3.35
CA GLY A 9 -23.62 -4.06 -3.96
C GLY A 9 -22.22 -3.44 -3.96
N TYR A 10 -22.14 -2.11 -4.06
CA TYR A 10 -20.88 -1.38 -4.02
C TYR A 10 -20.29 -1.35 -2.61
N HIS A 11 -21.10 -1.10 -1.59
CA HIS A 11 -20.66 -1.13 -0.19
C HIS A 11 -20.29 -2.54 0.26
N LEU A 12 -21.06 -3.55 -0.14
CA LEU A 12 -20.75 -4.95 0.17
C LEU A 12 -19.38 -5.35 -0.42
N THR A 13 -19.07 -4.99 -1.66
CA THR A 13 -17.77 -5.30 -2.27
C THR A 13 -16.63 -4.58 -1.56
N ASN A 14 -16.82 -3.33 -1.12
CA ASN A 14 -15.81 -2.60 -0.34
C ASN A 14 -15.57 -3.27 1.02
N LEU A 15 -16.66 -3.68 1.71
CA LEU A 15 -16.57 -4.40 2.97
C LEU A 15 -15.81 -5.72 2.83
N ILE A 16 -16.13 -6.52 1.80
CA ILE A 16 -15.43 -7.79 1.53
C ILE A 16 -13.94 -7.53 1.29
N LEU A 17 -13.59 -6.55 0.47
CA LEU A 17 -12.18 -6.19 0.22
C LEU A 17 -11.47 -5.75 1.51
N HIS A 18 -12.15 -4.98 2.37
CA HIS A 18 -11.60 -4.57 3.65
C HIS A 18 -11.35 -5.76 4.58
N LEU A 19 -12.28 -6.69 4.68
CA LEU A 19 -12.10 -7.92 5.46
C LEU A 19 -10.96 -8.77 4.93
N LEU A 20 -10.81 -8.89 3.61
CA LEU A 20 -9.67 -9.57 3.00
C LEU A 20 -8.34 -8.86 3.33
N ASN A 21 -8.32 -7.52 3.34
CA ASN A 21 -7.16 -6.76 3.77
C ASN A 21 -6.81 -7.02 5.25
N CYS A 22 -7.81 -7.11 6.14
CA CYS A 22 -7.59 -7.48 7.54
C CYS A 22 -6.96 -8.88 7.67
N LEU A 23 -7.42 -9.85 6.87
CA LEU A 23 -6.82 -11.20 6.83
C LEU A 23 -5.38 -11.18 6.30
N LEU A 24 -5.09 -10.36 5.28
CA LEU A 24 -3.73 -10.21 4.77
C LEU A 24 -2.81 -9.53 5.80
N VAL A 25 -3.29 -8.53 6.53
CA VAL A 25 -2.56 -7.91 7.65
C VAL A 25 -2.28 -8.94 8.74
N PHE A 26 -3.30 -9.72 9.15
CA PHE A 26 -3.11 -10.81 10.10
C PHE A 26 -2.01 -11.76 9.64
N TRP A 27 -2.10 -12.25 8.40
CA TRP A 27 -1.14 -13.20 7.83
C TRP A 27 0.27 -12.63 7.77
N LEU A 28 0.40 -11.38 7.31
CA LEU A 28 1.68 -10.67 7.25
C LEU A 28 2.35 -10.57 8.64
N ILE A 29 1.61 -10.12 9.64
CA ILE A 29 2.14 -9.96 11.00
C ILE A 29 2.44 -11.32 11.62
N TYR A 30 1.64 -12.35 11.34
CA TYR A 30 1.94 -13.71 11.78
C TYR A 30 3.24 -14.25 11.16
N MET A 31 3.46 -14.02 9.87
CA MET A 31 4.71 -14.40 9.20
C MET A 31 5.94 -13.71 9.80
N LEU A 32 5.80 -12.44 10.19
CA LEU A 32 6.91 -11.66 10.74
C LEU A 32 7.22 -11.98 12.22
N THR A 33 6.18 -12.29 13.00
CA THR A 33 6.33 -12.42 14.48
C THR A 33 6.22 -13.86 15.00
N GLY A 34 5.56 -14.73 14.25
CA GLY A 34 5.19 -16.09 14.69
C GLY A 34 4.14 -16.11 15.81
N LYS A 35 3.58 -14.96 16.22
CA LYS A 35 2.70 -14.84 17.39
C LYS A 35 1.27 -14.49 16.97
N ILE A 36 0.35 -15.45 17.12
CA ILE A 36 -1.07 -15.28 16.75
C ILE A 36 -1.71 -14.10 17.49
N ALA A 37 -1.45 -13.94 18.80
CA ALA A 37 -2.03 -12.85 19.59
C ALA A 37 -1.65 -11.46 19.06
N ILE A 38 -0.40 -11.26 18.65
CA ILE A 38 0.07 -10.00 18.06
C ILE A 38 -0.58 -9.79 16.69
N ALA A 39 -0.64 -10.84 15.87
CA ALA A 39 -1.29 -10.76 14.55
C ALA A 39 -2.76 -10.42 14.66
N CYS A 40 -3.51 -11.02 15.59
CA CYS A 40 -4.91 -10.69 15.88
C CYS A 40 -5.06 -9.23 16.33
N LEU A 41 -4.24 -8.79 17.29
CA LEU A 41 -4.32 -7.43 17.82
C LEU A 41 -4.11 -6.38 16.72
N VAL A 42 -3.08 -6.56 15.90
CA VAL A 42 -2.76 -5.63 14.81
C VAL A 42 -3.84 -5.65 13.72
N ALA A 43 -4.32 -6.84 13.33
CA ALA A 43 -5.37 -6.97 12.32
C ALA A 43 -6.72 -6.39 12.79
N LEU A 44 -7.09 -6.58 14.06
CA LEU A 44 -8.28 -5.96 14.65
C LEU A 44 -8.11 -4.45 14.73
N GLY A 45 -6.94 -3.96 15.21
CA GLY A 45 -6.64 -2.53 15.22
C GLY A 45 -6.75 -1.90 13.84
N PHE A 46 -6.20 -2.54 12.81
CA PHE A 46 -6.34 -2.09 11.42
C PHE A 46 -7.80 -2.09 10.96
N GLY A 47 -8.55 -3.15 11.27
CA GLY A 47 -9.93 -3.34 10.80
C GLY A 47 -10.94 -2.37 11.40
N ILE A 48 -10.81 -2.04 12.69
CA ILE A 48 -11.74 -1.14 13.39
C ILE A 48 -11.28 0.33 13.43
N HIS A 49 -10.08 0.63 12.89
CA HIS A 49 -9.54 1.97 12.99
C HIS A 49 -10.40 2.98 12.21
N PRO A 50 -10.82 4.11 12.81
CA PRO A 50 -11.70 5.10 12.16
C PRO A 50 -11.17 5.65 10.83
N ILE A 51 -9.86 5.67 10.63
CA ILE A 51 -9.22 6.13 9.38
C ILE A 51 -9.63 5.25 8.17
N GLN A 52 -10.07 4.01 8.40
CA GLN A 52 -10.55 3.10 7.36
C GLN A 52 -12.02 3.35 6.98
N ALA A 53 -12.77 4.07 7.82
CA ALA A 53 -14.20 4.28 7.60
C ALA A 53 -14.49 4.95 6.25
N GLU A 54 -13.70 5.94 5.86
CA GLU A 54 -13.82 6.62 4.57
C GLU A 54 -13.58 5.64 3.41
N SER A 55 -12.52 4.84 3.47
CA SER A 55 -12.17 3.88 2.42
C SER A 55 -13.21 2.79 2.23
N VAL A 56 -13.95 2.41 3.29
CA VAL A 56 -15.00 1.39 3.25
C VAL A 56 -16.34 1.99 2.84
N ALA A 57 -16.69 3.17 3.39
CA ALA A 57 -17.98 3.79 3.16
C ALA A 57 -18.10 4.45 1.78
N TRP A 58 -17.04 4.99 1.22
CA TRP A 58 -17.09 5.69 -0.06
C TRP A 58 -16.89 4.74 -1.24
N ILE A 59 -17.82 4.74 -2.18
CA ILE A 59 -17.78 3.89 -3.37
C ILE A 59 -16.55 4.20 -4.24
N SER A 60 -16.17 5.48 -4.33
CA SER A 60 -15.01 5.96 -5.10
C SER A 60 -13.67 5.49 -4.54
N GLU A 61 -13.61 5.15 -3.25
CA GLU A 61 -12.38 4.76 -2.56
C GLU A 61 -12.04 3.25 -2.69
N ARG A 62 -12.79 2.50 -3.49
CA ARG A 62 -12.47 1.11 -3.84
C ARG A 62 -11.03 0.93 -4.32
N LYS A 63 -10.50 1.93 -5.04
CA LYS A 63 -9.10 1.96 -5.48
C LYS A 63 -8.11 1.82 -4.31
N ASN A 64 -8.42 2.37 -3.12
CA ASN A 64 -7.60 2.26 -1.92
C ASN A 64 -7.60 0.83 -1.38
N LEU A 65 -8.77 0.19 -1.35
CA LEU A 65 -8.91 -1.18 -0.86
C LEU A 65 -8.21 -2.18 -1.80
N LEU A 66 -8.34 -2.00 -3.12
CA LEU A 66 -7.66 -2.82 -4.12
C LEU A 66 -6.14 -2.60 -4.07
N TYR A 67 -5.70 -1.35 -3.97
CA TYR A 67 -4.29 -1.03 -3.79
C TYR A 67 -3.71 -1.77 -2.58
N ALA A 68 -4.37 -1.65 -1.41
CA ALA A 68 -3.90 -2.30 -0.19
C ALA A 68 -3.88 -3.83 -0.32
N PHE A 69 -4.90 -4.43 -0.94
CA PHE A 69 -4.98 -5.87 -1.18
C PHE A 69 -3.79 -6.38 -1.99
N PHE A 70 -3.51 -5.77 -3.12
CA PHE A 70 -2.40 -6.17 -3.97
C PHE A 70 -1.05 -5.84 -3.35
N TYR A 71 -0.93 -4.72 -2.63
CA TYR A 71 0.29 -4.30 -1.95
C TYR A 71 0.67 -5.28 -0.84
N LEU A 72 -0.26 -5.63 0.04
CA LEU A 72 -0.06 -6.62 1.10
C LEU A 72 0.24 -8.00 0.52
N GLY A 73 -0.49 -8.40 -0.52
CA GLY A 73 -0.23 -9.64 -1.25
C GLY A 73 1.18 -9.69 -1.84
N ALA A 74 1.68 -8.58 -2.39
CA ALA A 74 3.05 -8.48 -2.90
C ALA A 74 4.08 -8.66 -1.77
N ILE A 75 3.89 -8.02 -0.61
CA ILE A 75 4.76 -8.18 0.55
C ILE A 75 4.77 -9.64 1.05
N ILE A 76 3.61 -10.26 1.18
CA ILE A 76 3.49 -11.68 1.59
C ILE A 76 4.18 -12.60 0.59
N SER A 77 4.00 -12.35 -0.71
CA SER A 77 4.69 -13.10 -1.76
C SER A 77 6.19 -12.93 -1.67
N TYR A 78 6.67 -11.72 -1.36
CA TYR A 78 8.08 -11.45 -1.16
C TYR A 78 8.65 -12.20 0.06
N LEU A 79 7.96 -12.24 1.20
CA LEU A 79 8.37 -13.02 2.37
C LEU A 79 8.44 -14.54 2.04
N ASN A 80 7.48 -15.06 1.27
CA ASN A 80 7.54 -16.45 0.80
C ASN A 80 8.72 -16.69 -0.15
N TYR A 81 9.07 -15.72 -1.02
CA TYR A 81 10.28 -15.80 -1.85
C TYR A 81 11.55 -15.96 -1.00
N LEU A 82 11.60 -15.31 0.16
CA LEU A 82 12.76 -15.42 1.06
C LEU A 82 12.83 -16.76 1.79
N GLY A 83 11.69 -17.35 2.16
CA GLY A 83 11.60 -18.49 3.07
C GLY A 83 11.32 -19.85 2.43
N LYS A 84 10.91 -19.93 1.14
CA LYS A 84 10.49 -21.17 0.49
C LYS A 84 11.41 -21.60 -0.65
N GLU A 85 11.30 -22.87 -1.05
CA GLU A 85 12.12 -23.44 -2.12
C GLU A 85 11.71 -22.95 -3.51
N GLU A 86 10.42 -22.79 -3.78
CA GLU A 86 9.88 -22.28 -5.08
C GLU A 86 10.08 -20.76 -5.26
N LYS A 87 11.30 -20.30 -5.10
CA LYS A 87 11.64 -18.86 -5.07
C LYS A 87 11.14 -18.08 -6.29
N LEU A 88 11.31 -18.65 -7.48
CA LEU A 88 10.99 -17.95 -8.73
C LEU A 88 9.50 -17.64 -8.86
N LYS A 89 8.63 -18.59 -8.48
CA LYS A 89 7.17 -18.41 -8.49
C LYS A 89 6.74 -17.26 -7.59
N TYR A 90 7.25 -17.21 -6.37
CA TYR A 90 6.90 -16.14 -5.42
C TYR A 90 7.47 -14.79 -5.82
N TYR A 91 8.64 -14.75 -6.44
CA TYR A 91 9.21 -13.52 -6.99
C TYR A 91 8.33 -12.92 -8.09
N TYR A 92 7.93 -13.72 -9.08
CA TYR A 92 7.05 -13.28 -10.15
C TYR A 92 5.64 -12.95 -9.64
N SER A 93 5.11 -13.68 -8.65
CA SER A 93 3.85 -13.33 -7.99
C SER A 93 3.93 -11.98 -7.31
N CYS A 94 5.04 -11.69 -6.61
CA CYS A 94 5.27 -10.37 -6.00
C CYS A 94 5.28 -9.26 -7.06
N LEU A 95 5.98 -9.47 -8.18
CA LEU A 95 6.05 -8.49 -9.26
C LEU A 95 4.69 -8.25 -9.93
N ALA A 96 3.91 -9.31 -10.16
CA ALA A 96 2.57 -9.23 -10.72
C ALA A 96 1.61 -8.48 -9.79
N LEU A 97 1.58 -8.82 -8.50
CA LEU A 97 0.76 -8.15 -7.49
C LEU A 97 1.17 -6.68 -7.30
N PHE A 98 2.47 -6.40 -7.36
CA PHE A 98 2.95 -5.02 -7.35
C PHE A 98 2.45 -4.22 -8.54
N SER A 99 2.50 -4.79 -9.75
CA SER A 99 1.98 -4.14 -10.96
C SER A 99 0.47 -3.86 -10.84
N LEU A 100 -0.32 -4.80 -10.31
CA LEU A 100 -1.75 -4.59 -10.06
C LEU A 100 -2.00 -3.51 -8.99
N SER A 101 -1.14 -3.43 -7.98
CA SER A 101 -1.20 -2.37 -6.97
C SER A 101 -0.92 -0.99 -7.58
N LEU A 102 0.10 -0.86 -8.45
CA LEU A 102 0.42 0.36 -9.19
C LEU A 102 -0.72 0.81 -10.11
N LEU A 103 -1.38 -0.13 -10.78
CA LEU A 103 -2.57 0.14 -11.60
C LEU A 103 -3.76 0.62 -10.77
N SER A 104 -3.86 0.17 -9.51
CA SER A 104 -4.93 0.60 -8.61
C SER A 104 -4.70 2.00 -8.05
N LYS A 105 -3.48 2.31 -7.61
CA LYS A 105 -3.12 3.62 -7.05
C LYS A 105 -1.61 3.86 -7.11
N SER A 106 -1.23 5.08 -7.48
CA SER A 106 0.19 5.49 -7.57
C SER A 106 0.94 5.46 -6.23
N MET A 107 0.24 5.43 -5.09
CA MET A 107 0.88 5.25 -3.76
C MET A 107 1.71 3.96 -3.64
N ALA A 108 1.45 2.96 -4.48
CA ALA A 108 2.22 1.72 -4.54
C ALA A 108 3.70 1.91 -4.92
N LEU A 109 4.09 3.07 -5.46
CA LEU A 109 5.48 3.41 -5.81
C LEU A 109 6.47 3.19 -4.67
N THR A 110 5.99 3.18 -3.42
CA THR A 110 6.79 2.98 -2.21
C THR A 110 7.22 1.54 -1.96
N LEU A 111 6.63 0.54 -2.66
CA LEU A 111 6.88 -0.87 -2.39
C LEU A 111 8.38 -1.26 -2.42
N PRO A 112 9.20 -0.84 -3.40
CA PRO A 112 10.62 -1.21 -3.43
C PRO A 112 11.36 -0.80 -2.16
N LEU A 113 11.03 0.36 -1.58
CA LEU A 113 11.61 0.84 -0.32
C LEU A 113 11.17 -0.03 0.86
N VAL A 114 9.90 -0.44 0.88
CA VAL A 114 9.38 -1.36 1.90
C VAL A 114 10.04 -2.73 1.80
N LEU A 115 10.29 -3.25 0.58
CA LEU A 115 11.01 -4.51 0.41
C LEU A 115 12.47 -4.42 0.90
N LEU A 116 13.15 -3.29 0.67
CA LEU A 116 14.49 -3.05 1.24
C LEU A 116 14.46 -2.97 2.78
N SER A 117 13.45 -2.32 3.34
CA SER A 117 13.25 -2.25 4.79
C SER A 117 13.01 -3.62 5.41
N LEU A 118 12.27 -4.50 4.71
CA LEU A 118 12.07 -5.89 5.12
C LEU A 118 13.37 -6.70 5.05
N ASP A 119 14.17 -6.53 4.00
CA ASP A 119 15.48 -7.18 3.91
C ASP A 119 16.38 -6.78 5.07
N TYR A 120 16.36 -5.49 5.44
CA TYR A 120 17.10 -4.99 6.61
C TYR A 120 16.57 -5.59 7.92
N LEU A 121 15.24 -5.60 8.11
CA LEU A 121 14.58 -6.16 9.29
C LEU A 121 14.90 -7.65 9.49
N LEU A 122 14.98 -8.40 8.39
CA LEU A 122 15.29 -9.83 8.37
C LEU A 122 16.80 -10.11 8.34
N ALA A 123 17.64 -9.10 8.58
CA ALA A 123 19.10 -9.17 8.61
C ALA A 123 19.72 -9.88 7.38
N ARG A 124 19.12 -9.68 6.19
CA ARG A 124 19.71 -10.17 4.93
C ARG A 124 21.04 -9.49 4.67
N LYS A 125 22.02 -10.26 4.17
CA LYS A 125 23.30 -9.69 3.74
C LYS A 125 23.06 -8.70 2.59
N ILE A 126 23.57 -7.49 2.75
CA ILE A 126 23.53 -6.45 1.73
C ILE A 126 24.62 -6.77 0.71
N ASP A 127 24.24 -7.42 -0.37
CA ASP A 127 25.11 -7.79 -1.47
C ASP A 127 24.58 -7.25 -2.82
N ARG A 128 25.39 -7.37 -3.87
CA ARG A 128 25.01 -6.95 -5.22
C ARG A 128 23.74 -7.66 -5.71
N LYS A 129 23.53 -8.92 -5.32
CA LYS A 129 22.38 -9.72 -5.72
C LYS A 129 21.07 -9.13 -5.16
N LEU A 130 21.09 -8.70 -3.88
CA LEU A 130 19.94 -8.05 -3.24
C LEU A 130 19.48 -6.82 -4.03
N PHE A 131 20.41 -5.97 -4.48
CA PHE A 131 20.08 -4.80 -5.29
C PHE A 131 19.57 -5.19 -6.68
N MET A 132 20.18 -6.16 -7.33
CA MET A 132 19.73 -6.64 -8.65
C MET A 132 18.31 -7.22 -8.61
N GLU A 133 17.93 -7.91 -7.53
CA GLU A 133 16.56 -8.39 -7.30
C GLU A 133 15.53 -7.27 -7.23
N LYS A 134 15.91 -6.07 -6.82
CA LYS A 134 15.01 -4.91 -6.69
C LYS A 134 14.92 -4.05 -7.95
N ILE A 135 15.85 -4.18 -8.90
CA ILE A 135 15.85 -3.37 -10.13
C ILE A 135 14.49 -3.39 -10.84
N PRO A 136 13.82 -4.54 -11.09
CA PRO A 136 12.53 -4.55 -11.77
C PRO A 136 11.45 -3.76 -11.01
N PHE A 137 11.47 -3.79 -9.68
CA PHE A 137 10.52 -3.04 -8.85
C PHE A 137 10.76 -1.53 -8.95
N PHE A 138 12.02 -1.10 -8.92
CA PHE A 138 12.36 0.32 -9.09
C PHE A 138 12.05 0.83 -10.50
N VAL A 139 12.31 0.02 -11.53
CA VAL A 139 11.97 0.35 -12.92
C VAL A 139 10.46 0.53 -13.08
N LEU A 140 9.65 -0.40 -12.56
CA LEU A 140 8.19 -0.28 -12.56
C LEU A 140 7.73 0.96 -11.79
N SER A 141 8.28 1.22 -10.59
CA SER A 141 7.97 2.42 -9.83
C SER A 141 8.28 3.69 -10.62
N LEU A 142 9.44 3.78 -11.23
CA LEU A 142 9.83 4.94 -12.03
C LEU A 142 8.87 5.15 -13.21
N LEU A 143 8.57 4.08 -13.95
CA LEU A 143 7.70 4.12 -15.12
C LEU A 143 6.29 4.58 -14.76
N PHE A 144 5.67 3.96 -13.74
CA PHE A 144 4.33 4.36 -13.28
C PHE A 144 4.32 5.72 -12.59
N GLY A 145 5.42 6.11 -11.93
CA GLY A 145 5.59 7.45 -11.37
C GLY A 145 5.58 8.53 -12.46
N LEU A 146 6.31 8.31 -13.56
CA LEU A 146 6.30 9.21 -14.71
C LEU A 146 4.91 9.31 -15.37
N ILE A 147 4.22 8.17 -15.53
CA ILE A 147 2.84 8.14 -16.04
C ILE A 147 1.89 8.93 -15.13
N ALA A 148 2.00 8.74 -13.81
CA ALA A 148 1.17 9.47 -12.84
C ALA A 148 1.43 10.98 -12.87
N LEU A 149 2.68 11.41 -12.99
CA LEU A 149 3.05 12.81 -13.13
C LEU A 149 2.52 13.41 -14.43
N ALA A 150 2.67 12.70 -15.55
CA ALA A 150 2.15 13.14 -16.84
C ALA A 150 0.61 13.26 -16.82
N GLY A 151 -0.08 12.27 -16.26
CA GLY A 151 -1.54 12.27 -16.10
C GLY A 151 -2.03 13.41 -15.21
N GLY A 152 -1.36 13.67 -14.08
CA GLY A 152 -1.69 14.78 -13.18
C GLY A 152 -1.52 16.16 -13.83
N ARG A 153 -0.50 16.33 -14.67
CA ARG A 153 -0.30 17.56 -15.46
C ARG A 153 -1.41 17.76 -16.50
N LEU A 154 -1.72 16.72 -17.25
CA LEU A 154 -2.78 16.76 -18.27
C LEU A 154 -4.16 17.03 -17.66
N ALA A 155 -4.45 16.45 -16.50
CA ALA A 155 -5.71 16.64 -15.78
C ALA A 155 -5.79 17.99 -15.01
N LYS A 156 -4.74 18.83 -15.06
CA LYS A 156 -4.63 20.09 -14.29
C LYS A 156 -4.92 19.90 -12.79
N VAL A 157 -4.61 18.72 -12.27
CA VAL A 157 -4.78 18.39 -10.84
C VAL A 157 -3.68 19.06 -10.01
N PHE A 158 -2.52 19.31 -10.60
CA PHE A 158 -1.47 20.10 -9.96
C PHE A 158 -1.85 21.57 -10.02
N PHE A 159 -1.98 22.18 -8.84
CA PHE A 159 -2.11 23.63 -8.72
C PHE A 159 -0.95 24.31 -9.46
N ASP A 160 -1.22 25.51 -10.00
CA ASP A 160 -0.22 26.32 -10.68
C ASP A 160 1.07 26.35 -9.85
N GLU A 161 2.17 25.85 -10.42
CA GLU A 161 3.46 25.68 -9.69
C GLU A 161 3.93 26.99 -9.02
N ASN A 162 3.43 28.13 -9.48
CA ASN A 162 3.73 29.46 -8.97
C ASN A 162 2.91 29.88 -7.73
N SER A 163 1.88 29.12 -7.32
CA SER A 163 0.98 29.52 -6.25
C SER A 163 1.59 29.41 -4.85
N TYR A 164 2.56 28.51 -4.63
CA TYR A 164 3.17 28.29 -3.32
C TYR A 164 4.67 28.11 -3.41
N SER A 165 5.40 28.78 -2.52
CA SER A 165 6.87 28.63 -2.43
C SER A 165 7.25 27.20 -2.05
N LEU A 166 8.46 26.76 -2.41
CA LEU A 166 8.99 25.44 -2.07
C LEU A 166 9.00 25.21 -0.55
N PHE A 167 9.27 26.26 0.22
CA PHE A 167 9.22 26.25 1.68
C PHE A 167 7.80 25.94 2.19
N THR A 168 6.76 26.59 1.64
CA THR A 168 5.36 26.36 2.03
C THR A 168 4.92 24.92 1.71
N ARG A 169 5.40 24.35 0.60
CA ARG A 169 5.11 22.93 0.25
C ARG A 169 5.79 21.95 1.21
N LEU A 170 7.03 22.21 1.59
CA LEU A 170 7.76 21.36 2.54
C LEU A 170 7.17 21.43 3.95
N THR A 171 6.81 22.63 4.42
CA THR A 171 6.17 22.79 5.74
C THR A 171 4.78 22.17 5.77
N GLY A 172 3.99 22.30 4.68
CA GLY A 172 2.70 21.62 4.54
C GLY A 172 2.84 20.09 4.59
N ALA A 173 3.77 19.51 3.81
CA ALA A 173 4.02 18.09 3.83
C ALA A 173 4.47 17.58 5.22
N ALA A 174 5.34 18.30 5.90
CA ALA A 174 5.76 17.98 7.26
C ALA A 174 4.58 18.04 8.26
N TYR A 175 3.73 19.05 8.14
CA TYR A 175 2.51 19.18 8.96
C TYR A 175 1.57 17.98 8.71
N ASP A 176 1.32 17.62 7.46
CA ASP A 176 0.45 16.50 7.10
C ASP A 176 0.97 15.18 7.69
N ILE A 177 2.28 14.94 7.60
CA ILE A 177 2.90 13.72 8.19
C ILE A 177 2.64 13.68 9.70
N ILE A 178 2.91 14.77 10.42
CA ILE A 178 2.73 14.82 11.88
C ILE A 178 1.24 14.68 12.23
N PHE A 179 0.36 15.37 11.48
CA PHE A 179 -1.07 15.30 11.68
C PHE A 179 -1.61 13.86 11.50
N TYR A 180 -1.27 13.18 10.42
CA TYR A 180 -1.72 11.81 10.18
C TYR A 180 -1.12 10.81 11.15
N LEU A 181 0.16 10.97 11.54
CA LEU A 181 0.74 10.16 12.61
C LEU A 181 -0.01 10.34 13.92
N GLY A 182 -0.36 11.57 14.29
CA GLY A 182 -1.19 11.84 15.46
C GLY A 182 -2.55 11.17 15.38
N LYS A 183 -3.21 11.17 14.20
CA LYS A 183 -4.51 10.53 13.97
C LYS A 183 -4.46 9.00 14.03
N ILE A 184 -3.32 8.39 13.70
CA ILE A 184 -3.14 6.93 13.84
C ILE A 184 -3.14 6.52 15.32
N PHE A 185 -2.52 7.32 16.21
CA PHE A 185 -2.45 6.99 17.63
C PHE A 185 -3.62 7.52 18.45
N LEU A 186 -4.18 8.68 18.06
CA LEU A 186 -5.28 9.34 18.74
C LEU A 186 -6.39 9.70 17.75
N PRO A 187 -7.29 8.75 17.44
CA PRO A 187 -8.37 8.95 16.47
C PRO A 187 -9.51 9.81 17.04
N VAL A 188 -9.19 11.03 17.48
CA VAL A 188 -10.15 11.98 18.04
C VAL A 188 -10.48 13.06 17.00
N LYS A 189 -11.76 13.34 16.78
CA LYS A 189 -12.30 14.35 15.84
C LYS A 189 -11.83 14.10 14.39
N PHE A 190 -12.52 13.21 13.69
CA PHE A 190 -12.48 13.10 12.22
C PHE A 190 -13.45 14.10 11.60
#